data_52fa7429d4cf31ce35cd758797628539
#
_entry.id   52fa7429d4cf31ce35cd758797628539
#
_cell.length_a   1.000
_cell.length_b   1.000
_cell.length_c   1.000
_cell.angle_alpha   90.00
_cell.angle_beta   90.00
_cell.angle_gamma   90.00
#
_symmetry.space_group_name_H-M   'P 1'
#
loop_
_entity.id
_entity.type
_entity.pdbx_description
1 polymer ?
#
loop_
_entity_poly.entity_id
_entity_poly.type
_entity_poly.pdbx_seq_one_letter_code
_entity_poly.pdbx_strand_id
1 'polypeptide(L)'
;IDAKKISPQFILSLIDKWKNKGLLPDEVKISKKHIFQNQILKVYKIYQNKIRDLNSCDFGDLILYCVKLFEKNPDIKKTYSNNFKYILVDEYQDTNFIQNKWLNLIVNENQNICCVGDDDQSIYSWRGAEIKNFLGFDKVYPNCKIFRLEQNYRSTKNILDAASFLISHNKDRLGKKLWTDGDKGDLVKLNCYKNGKEEAREICNIIEESIKKKISLNDMAILVRAIYQTREFEERFLKIGVNYRIIGGIKFYERAEVKDAICYLRIINQKFDDLAFERIINTPRRGFG
;
A
#
# COMPACT_ATOMS: atom_id res chain seq x y z
N ILE A 1 -25.95 3.31 -11.80
CA ILE A 1 -24.79 4.18 -12.16
C ILE A 1 -24.33 3.76 -13.54
N ASP A 2 -24.19 4.71 -14.44
CA ASP A 2 -23.68 4.45 -15.78
C ASP A 2 -22.16 4.17 -15.70
N ALA A 3 -21.76 2.92 -15.94
CA ALA A 3 -20.37 2.48 -15.89
C ALA A 3 -19.45 3.19 -16.90
N LYS A 4 -20.03 3.80 -17.96
CA LYS A 4 -19.27 4.61 -18.93
C LYS A 4 -18.87 5.97 -18.35
N LYS A 5 -19.66 6.49 -17.39
CA LYS A 5 -19.40 7.78 -16.73
C LYS A 5 -18.58 7.66 -15.47
N ILE A 6 -18.66 6.52 -14.78
CA ILE A 6 -18.00 6.31 -13.48
C ILE A 6 -17.37 4.92 -13.48
N SER A 7 -16.05 4.89 -13.39
CA SER A 7 -15.34 3.61 -13.40
C SER A 7 -15.63 2.79 -12.12
N PRO A 8 -15.75 1.47 -12.23
CA PRO A 8 -15.87 0.59 -11.06
C PRO A 8 -14.74 0.78 -10.04
N GLN A 9 -13.54 1.05 -10.50
CA GLN A 9 -12.36 1.29 -9.65
C GLN A 9 -12.55 2.53 -8.77
N PHE A 10 -13.16 3.59 -9.30
CA PHE A 10 -13.46 4.78 -8.52
C PHE A 10 -14.49 4.48 -7.42
N ILE A 11 -15.54 3.70 -7.74
CA ILE A 11 -16.54 3.29 -6.75
C ILE A 11 -15.89 2.44 -5.65
N LEU A 12 -15.07 1.46 -6.03
CA LEU A 12 -14.33 0.62 -5.07
C LEU A 12 -13.42 1.46 -4.19
N SER A 13 -12.73 2.47 -4.73
CA SER A 13 -11.87 3.35 -3.93
C SER A 13 -12.65 4.16 -2.88
N LEU A 14 -13.90 4.52 -3.15
CA LEU A 14 -14.77 5.19 -2.19
C LEU A 14 -15.31 4.23 -1.12
N ILE A 15 -15.68 3.01 -1.52
CA ILE A 15 -16.06 1.95 -0.58
C ILE A 15 -14.90 1.66 0.38
N ASP A 16 -13.70 1.50 -0.15
CA ASP A 16 -12.48 1.29 0.64
C ASP A 16 -12.21 2.44 1.62
N LYS A 17 -12.39 3.68 1.18
CA LYS A 17 -12.30 4.86 2.07
C LYS A 17 -13.30 4.81 3.23
N TRP A 18 -14.53 4.35 3.00
CA TRP A 18 -15.51 4.19 4.08
C TRP A 18 -15.13 3.04 5.03
N LYS A 19 -14.67 1.91 4.49
CA LYS A 19 -14.16 0.79 5.31
C LYS A 19 -12.94 1.20 6.14
N ASN A 20 -12.01 1.94 5.56
CA ASN A 20 -10.83 2.48 6.25
C ASN A 20 -11.19 3.48 7.35
N LYS A 21 -12.38 4.09 7.31
CA LYS A 21 -12.98 4.90 8.39
C LYS A 21 -13.82 4.08 9.37
N GLY A 22 -13.87 2.77 9.23
CA GLY A 22 -14.61 1.88 10.12
C GLY A 22 -16.12 1.87 9.88
N LEU A 23 -16.59 2.28 8.69
CA LEU A 23 -18.01 2.45 8.39
C LEU A 23 -18.55 1.30 7.54
N LEU A 24 -19.52 0.58 8.08
CA LEU A 24 -20.39 -0.33 7.33
C LEU A 24 -21.39 0.47 6.47
N PRO A 25 -22.03 -0.14 5.46
CA PRO A 25 -22.97 0.58 4.59
C PRO A 25 -24.07 1.35 5.31
N ASP A 26 -24.58 0.82 6.41
CA ASP A 26 -25.66 1.43 7.20
C ASP A 26 -25.17 2.54 8.16
N GLU A 27 -23.86 2.62 8.37
CA GLU A 27 -23.24 3.64 9.22
C GLU A 27 -22.78 4.88 8.44
N VAL A 28 -22.75 4.78 7.11
CA VAL A 28 -22.35 5.90 6.24
C VAL A 28 -23.44 6.97 6.22
N LYS A 29 -23.14 8.13 6.79
CA LYS A 29 -24.04 9.30 6.80
C LYS A 29 -23.73 10.21 5.62
N ILE A 30 -24.65 10.34 4.68
CA ILE A 30 -24.53 11.21 3.52
C ILE A 30 -25.69 12.21 3.54
N SER A 31 -25.38 13.49 3.31
CA SER A 31 -26.43 14.50 3.13
C SER A 31 -27.29 14.18 1.90
N LYS A 32 -28.60 14.37 2.01
CA LYS A 32 -29.55 14.15 0.90
C LYS A 32 -29.20 14.98 -0.35
N LYS A 33 -28.47 16.08 -0.19
CA LYS A 33 -28.01 16.94 -1.31
C LYS A 33 -26.95 16.29 -2.19
N HIS A 34 -26.24 15.26 -1.70
CA HIS A 34 -25.19 14.56 -2.46
C HIS A 34 -25.74 13.34 -3.20
N ILE A 35 -26.53 13.57 -4.26
CA ILE A 35 -27.19 12.52 -5.05
C ILE A 35 -26.19 11.44 -5.49
N PHE A 36 -25.04 11.84 -5.97
CA PHE A 36 -24.00 10.93 -6.45
C PHE A 36 -23.46 10.00 -5.35
N GLN A 37 -23.14 10.53 -4.18
CA GLN A 37 -22.67 9.72 -3.05
C GLN A 37 -23.76 8.76 -2.55
N ASN A 38 -25.02 9.17 -2.59
CA ASN A 38 -26.13 8.29 -2.24
C ASN A 38 -26.28 7.11 -3.22
N GLN A 39 -26.00 7.31 -4.50
CA GLN A 39 -25.96 6.21 -5.47
C GLN A 39 -24.82 5.24 -5.19
N ILE A 40 -23.64 5.75 -4.85
CA ILE A 40 -22.50 4.90 -4.49
C ILE A 40 -22.78 4.12 -3.20
N LEU A 41 -23.47 4.73 -2.23
CA LEU A 41 -23.88 4.02 -1.01
C LEU A 41 -24.82 2.84 -1.31
N LYS A 42 -25.74 2.99 -2.26
CA LYS A 42 -26.58 1.86 -2.73
C LYS A 42 -25.71 0.74 -3.33
N VAL A 43 -24.69 1.11 -4.15
CA VAL A 43 -23.76 0.12 -4.69
C VAL A 43 -22.95 -0.56 -3.57
N TYR A 44 -22.53 0.20 -2.56
CA TYR A 44 -21.82 -0.38 -1.41
C TYR A 44 -22.67 -1.43 -0.69
N LYS A 45 -23.96 -1.17 -0.47
CA LYS A 45 -24.90 -2.14 0.13
C LYS A 45 -25.00 -3.41 -0.72
N ILE A 46 -25.20 -3.27 -2.03
CA ILE A 46 -25.29 -4.42 -2.95
C ILE A 46 -23.97 -5.20 -2.97
N TYR A 47 -22.84 -4.49 -3.06
CA TYR A 47 -21.51 -5.07 -3.06
C TYR A 47 -21.26 -5.88 -1.78
N GLN A 48 -21.58 -5.32 -0.61
CA GLN A 48 -21.36 -5.99 0.67
C GLN A 48 -22.25 -7.23 0.84
N ASN A 49 -23.50 -7.18 0.36
CA ASN A 49 -24.37 -8.35 0.35
C ASN A 49 -23.83 -9.44 -0.59
N LYS A 50 -23.41 -9.07 -1.81
CA LYS A 50 -22.84 -10.04 -2.77
C LYS A 50 -21.60 -10.74 -2.22
N ILE A 51 -20.68 -9.99 -1.58
CA ILE A 51 -19.50 -10.60 -0.93
C ILE A 51 -19.92 -11.57 0.18
N ARG A 52 -20.92 -11.21 0.99
CA ARG A 52 -21.45 -12.08 2.05
C ARG A 52 -22.09 -13.36 1.48
N ASP A 53 -22.90 -13.24 0.42
CA ASP A 53 -23.54 -14.38 -0.24
C ASP A 53 -22.49 -15.35 -0.82
N LEU A 54 -21.34 -14.81 -1.26
CA LEU A 54 -20.19 -15.58 -1.72
C LEU A 54 -19.33 -16.14 -0.58
N ASN A 55 -19.74 -15.96 0.68
CA ASN A 55 -18.94 -16.30 1.88
C ASN A 55 -17.49 -15.79 1.80
N SER A 56 -17.33 -14.56 1.34
CA SER A 56 -16.04 -13.91 1.07
C SER A 56 -15.95 -12.57 1.77
N CYS A 57 -14.73 -12.01 1.84
CA CYS A 57 -14.48 -10.67 2.32
C CYS A 57 -13.36 -10.04 1.49
N ASP A 58 -13.36 -8.71 1.35
CA ASP A 58 -12.22 -7.99 0.81
C ASP A 58 -11.23 -7.59 1.91
N PHE A 59 -10.09 -7.02 1.53
CA PHE A 59 -9.05 -6.64 2.49
C PHE A 59 -9.54 -5.61 3.52
N GLY A 60 -10.41 -4.67 3.12
CA GLY A 60 -11.00 -3.69 4.03
C GLY A 60 -11.90 -4.35 5.07
N ASP A 61 -12.64 -5.41 4.69
CA ASP A 61 -13.51 -6.15 5.59
C ASP A 61 -12.73 -6.86 6.69
N LEU A 62 -11.52 -7.36 6.42
CA LEU A 62 -10.74 -8.13 7.39
C LEU A 62 -10.56 -7.36 8.70
N ILE A 63 -10.10 -6.12 8.62
CA ILE A 63 -9.90 -5.29 9.81
C ILE A 63 -11.22 -4.72 10.32
N LEU A 64 -12.10 -4.27 9.42
CA LEU A 64 -13.41 -3.71 9.78
C LEU A 64 -14.24 -4.70 10.61
N TYR A 65 -14.34 -5.94 10.18
CA TYR A 65 -15.09 -6.95 10.92
C TYR A 65 -14.43 -7.34 12.24
N CYS A 66 -13.10 -7.39 12.31
CA CYS A 66 -12.40 -7.58 13.58
C CYS A 66 -12.73 -6.45 14.58
N VAL A 67 -12.70 -5.18 14.13
CA VAL A 67 -13.07 -4.05 14.97
C VAL A 67 -14.52 -4.15 15.43
N LYS A 68 -15.46 -4.43 14.52
CA LYS A 68 -16.89 -4.60 14.87
C LYS A 68 -17.14 -5.78 15.81
N LEU A 69 -16.40 -6.87 15.64
CA LEU A 69 -16.46 -8.02 16.54
C LEU A 69 -16.05 -7.63 17.97
N PHE A 70 -14.92 -6.95 18.11
CA PHE A 70 -14.40 -6.54 19.42
C PHE A 70 -15.28 -5.46 20.09
N GLU A 71 -15.85 -4.55 19.32
CA GLU A 71 -16.78 -3.54 19.84
C GLU A 71 -18.08 -4.15 20.38
N LYS A 72 -18.57 -5.20 19.70
CA LYS A 72 -19.84 -5.86 20.07
C LYS A 72 -19.68 -6.95 21.13
N ASN A 73 -18.48 -7.50 21.28
CA ASN A 73 -18.23 -8.64 22.15
C ASN A 73 -17.03 -8.40 23.07
N PRO A 74 -17.26 -7.74 24.24
CA PRO A 74 -16.20 -7.42 25.19
C PRO A 74 -15.39 -8.63 25.66
N ASP A 75 -16.03 -9.79 25.80
CA ASP A 75 -15.37 -11.02 26.26
C ASP A 75 -14.34 -11.52 25.22
N ILE A 76 -14.72 -11.48 23.94
CA ILE A 76 -13.82 -11.82 22.84
C ILE A 76 -12.65 -10.83 22.82
N LYS A 77 -12.96 -9.54 22.88
CA LYS A 77 -11.92 -8.49 22.98
C LYS A 77 -10.95 -8.77 24.13
N LYS A 78 -11.46 -9.05 25.33
CA LYS A 78 -10.65 -9.33 26.52
C LYS A 78 -9.76 -10.56 26.34
N THR A 79 -10.29 -11.61 25.73
CA THR A 79 -9.52 -12.83 25.42
C THR A 79 -8.32 -12.50 24.54
N TYR A 80 -8.54 -11.78 23.42
CA TYR A 80 -7.46 -11.43 22.49
C TYR A 80 -6.47 -10.43 23.09
N SER A 81 -6.93 -9.39 23.79
CA SER A 81 -6.04 -8.41 24.43
C SER A 81 -5.16 -9.04 25.51
N ASN A 82 -5.66 -10.04 26.24
CA ASN A 82 -4.86 -10.75 27.24
C ASN A 82 -3.83 -11.72 26.64
N ASN A 83 -4.08 -12.22 25.43
CA ASN A 83 -3.14 -13.10 24.73
C ASN A 83 -1.89 -12.33 24.26
N PHE A 84 -2.02 -11.04 23.93
CA PHE A 84 -0.91 -10.19 23.49
C PHE A 84 -0.28 -9.46 24.68
N LYS A 85 0.75 -10.06 25.26
CA LYS A 85 1.50 -9.44 26.38
C LYS A 85 2.33 -8.25 25.94
N TYR A 86 2.85 -8.29 24.71
CA TYR A 86 3.65 -7.23 24.09
C TYR A 86 3.19 -7.04 22.65
N ILE A 87 3.05 -5.80 22.22
CA ILE A 87 2.66 -5.41 20.87
C ILE A 87 3.77 -4.54 20.31
N LEU A 88 4.32 -4.95 19.17
CA LEU A 88 5.35 -4.21 18.44
C LEU A 88 4.77 -3.85 17.07
N VAL A 89 4.78 -2.57 16.75
CA VAL A 89 4.25 -2.05 15.49
C VAL A 89 5.36 -1.34 14.75
N ASP A 90 5.62 -1.78 13.54
CA ASP A 90 6.56 -1.13 12.63
C ASP A 90 5.81 -0.28 11.60
N GLU A 91 6.51 0.71 11.00
CA GLU A 91 5.96 1.63 10.00
C GLU A 91 4.63 2.29 10.44
N TYR A 92 4.55 2.68 11.72
CA TYR A 92 3.30 3.16 12.31
C TYR A 92 2.75 4.42 11.64
N GLN A 93 3.58 5.25 10.99
CA GLN A 93 3.16 6.41 10.21
C GLN A 93 2.26 6.06 9.02
N ASP A 94 2.28 4.81 8.55
CA ASP A 94 1.49 4.34 7.41
C ASP A 94 0.14 3.75 7.80
N THR A 95 -0.18 3.77 9.10
CA THR A 95 -1.46 3.24 9.61
C THR A 95 -2.63 4.16 9.27
N ASN A 96 -3.74 3.56 8.84
CA ASN A 96 -5.00 4.26 8.65
C ASN A 96 -5.85 4.27 9.94
N PHE A 97 -6.99 4.97 9.92
CA PHE A 97 -7.87 5.10 11.07
C PHE A 97 -8.33 3.75 11.64
N ILE A 98 -8.79 2.82 10.78
CA ILE A 98 -9.34 1.54 11.26
C ILE A 98 -8.23 0.61 11.82
N GLN A 99 -7.02 0.67 11.24
CA GLN A 99 -5.86 -0.06 11.75
C GLN A 99 -5.45 0.44 13.14
N ASN A 100 -5.37 1.76 13.31
CA ASN A 100 -5.09 2.37 14.61
C ASN A 100 -6.18 2.02 15.63
N LYS A 101 -7.45 2.08 15.24
CA LYS A 101 -8.57 1.70 16.09
C LYS A 101 -8.49 0.23 16.52
N TRP A 102 -8.16 -0.67 15.59
CA TRP A 102 -7.95 -2.07 15.88
C TRP A 102 -6.81 -2.30 16.87
N LEU A 103 -5.66 -1.63 16.68
CA LEU A 103 -4.54 -1.68 17.61
C LEU A 103 -4.97 -1.28 19.03
N ASN A 104 -5.66 -0.16 19.16
CA ASN A 104 -6.15 0.31 20.45
C ASN A 104 -7.14 -0.65 21.15
N LEU A 105 -7.87 -1.46 20.37
CA LEU A 105 -8.77 -2.47 20.92
C LEU A 105 -8.04 -3.71 21.45
N ILE A 106 -6.89 -4.07 20.88
CA ILE A 106 -6.10 -5.24 21.31
C ILE A 106 -5.05 -4.93 22.38
N VAL A 107 -4.72 -3.66 22.58
CA VAL A 107 -3.84 -3.26 23.68
C VAL A 107 -4.55 -3.51 25.01
N ASN A 108 -3.89 -4.25 25.90
CA ASN A 108 -4.41 -4.54 27.25
C ASN A 108 -4.12 -3.41 28.24
N GLU A 109 -4.57 -3.59 29.47
CA GLU A 109 -4.42 -2.59 30.57
C GLU A 109 -2.96 -2.28 30.89
N ASN A 110 -2.02 -3.20 30.63
CA ASN A 110 -0.59 -2.98 30.86
C ASN A 110 0.04 -2.04 29.83
N GLN A 111 -0.64 -1.78 28.73
CA GLN A 111 -0.18 -0.90 27.66
C GLN A 111 1.25 -1.20 27.15
N ASN A 112 1.63 -2.48 27.09
CA ASN A 112 2.92 -2.91 26.56
C ASN A 112 2.94 -2.84 25.03
N ILE A 113 2.90 -1.63 24.51
CA ILE A 113 2.95 -1.34 23.09
C ILE A 113 4.18 -0.51 22.76
N CYS A 114 4.90 -0.92 21.70
CA CYS A 114 6.01 -0.17 21.13
C CYS A 114 5.72 0.08 19.65
N CYS A 115 5.64 1.34 19.27
CA CYS A 115 5.44 1.73 17.88
C CYS A 115 6.72 2.37 17.34
N VAL A 116 7.17 1.86 16.22
CA VAL A 116 8.32 2.38 15.48
C VAL A 116 7.81 3.01 14.18
N GLY A 117 8.38 4.13 13.79
CA GLY A 117 7.97 4.81 12.56
C GLY A 117 8.85 6.02 12.26
N ASP A 118 8.61 6.60 11.11
CA ASP A 118 9.32 7.77 10.60
C ASP A 118 8.34 8.70 9.89
N ASP A 119 8.04 9.83 10.52
CA ASP A 119 7.13 10.84 9.94
C ASP A 119 7.62 11.38 8.59
N ASP A 120 8.93 11.41 8.36
CA ASP A 120 9.52 11.84 7.10
C ASP A 120 9.30 10.82 5.96
N GLN A 121 8.94 9.58 6.28
CA GLN A 121 8.63 8.51 5.33
C GLN A 121 7.13 8.28 5.12
N SER A 122 6.25 9.14 5.64
CA SER A 122 4.80 9.03 5.48
C SER A 122 4.37 9.41 4.06
N ILE A 123 4.36 8.43 3.14
CA ILE A 123 4.03 8.62 1.71
C ILE A 123 2.72 7.93 1.29
N TYR A 124 1.96 7.34 2.22
CA TYR A 124 0.74 6.57 1.94
C TYR A 124 -0.56 7.29 2.32
N SER A 125 -0.55 8.62 2.47
CA SER A 125 -1.78 9.39 2.74
C SER A 125 -2.87 9.18 1.68
N TRP A 126 -2.49 8.98 0.42
CA TRP A 126 -3.40 8.65 -0.68
C TRP A 126 -4.08 7.28 -0.54
N ARG A 127 -3.51 6.36 0.26
CA ARG A 127 -4.10 5.08 0.67
C ARG A 127 -4.91 5.18 1.96
N GLY A 128 -5.02 6.38 2.55
CA GLY A 128 -5.74 6.62 3.78
C GLY A 128 -4.90 6.52 5.04
N ALA A 129 -3.57 6.45 4.93
CA ALA A 129 -2.68 6.58 6.08
C ALA A 129 -2.89 7.95 6.75
N GLU A 130 -2.93 7.95 8.07
CA GLU A 130 -3.14 9.15 8.89
C GLU A 130 -1.93 9.39 9.78
N ILE A 131 -1.02 10.25 9.33
CA ILE A 131 0.19 10.63 10.09
C ILE A 131 -0.15 11.14 11.51
N LYS A 132 -1.36 11.65 11.72
CA LYS A 132 -1.84 12.09 13.03
C LYS A 132 -1.86 10.98 14.08
N ASN A 133 -2.00 9.72 13.67
CA ASN A 133 -1.91 8.57 14.57
C ASN A 133 -0.51 8.49 15.19
N PHE A 134 0.52 8.69 14.38
CA PHE A 134 1.91 8.68 14.80
C PHE A 134 2.26 9.92 15.64
N LEU A 135 1.93 11.12 15.13
CA LEU A 135 2.22 12.39 15.80
C LEU A 135 1.45 12.59 17.12
N GLY A 136 0.33 11.89 17.31
CA GLY A 136 -0.52 11.99 18.49
C GLY A 136 -0.43 10.78 19.43
N PHE A 137 0.58 9.92 19.26
CA PHE A 137 0.73 8.69 20.05
C PHE A 137 0.82 8.98 21.56
N ASP A 138 1.56 10.01 21.95
CA ASP A 138 1.72 10.47 23.33
C ASP A 138 0.41 10.95 23.97
N LYS A 139 -0.54 11.43 23.16
CA LYS A 139 -1.88 11.84 23.65
C LYS A 139 -2.75 10.63 23.98
N VAL A 140 -2.57 9.52 23.24
CA VAL A 140 -3.29 8.26 23.47
C VAL A 140 -2.63 7.47 24.60
N TYR A 141 -1.31 7.53 24.71
CA TYR A 141 -0.49 6.84 25.71
C TYR A 141 0.37 7.85 26.48
N PRO A 142 -0.19 8.57 27.48
CA PRO A 142 0.51 9.69 28.13
C PRO A 142 1.80 9.30 28.85
N ASN A 143 1.95 8.03 29.23
CA ASN A 143 3.14 7.51 29.91
C ASN A 143 4.18 6.92 28.95
N CYS A 144 4.01 7.08 27.63
CA CYS A 144 4.96 6.54 26.67
C CYS A 144 6.32 7.26 26.75
N LYS A 145 7.38 6.51 26.48
CA LYS A 145 8.74 7.05 26.33
C LYS A 145 9.05 7.18 24.86
N ILE A 146 9.51 8.35 24.46
CA ILE A 146 9.88 8.62 23.06
C ILE A 146 11.40 8.55 22.93
N PHE A 147 11.86 7.69 22.03
CA PHE A 147 13.27 7.55 21.68
C PHE A 147 13.46 7.98 20.23
N ARG A 148 14.49 8.78 19.96
CA ARG A 148 14.84 9.20 18.59
C ARG A 148 16.11 8.47 18.17
N LEU A 149 15.99 7.72 17.06
CA LEU A 149 17.10 7.04 16.45
C LEU A 149 17.63 7.91 15.29
N GLU A 150 18.66 8.70 15.55
CA GLU A 150 19.17 9.70 14.60
C GLU A 150 20.42 9.25 13.88
N GLN A 151 21.14 8.24 14.40
CA GLN A 151 22.28 7.67 13.71
C GLN A 151 21.85 6.75 12.57
N ASN A 152 22.36 7.03 11.38
CA ASN A 152 22.10 6.26 10.17
C ASN A 152 23.31 5.41 9.81
N TYR A 153 23.07 4.12 9.58
CA TYR A 153 24.09 3.13 9.23
C TYR A 153 23.98 2.65 7.77
N ARG A 154 23.01 3.14 7.03
CA ARG A 154 22.69 2.69 5.67
C ARG A 154 23.37 3.54 4.61
N SER A 155 23.39 4.85 4.78
CA SER A 155 23.71 5.80 3.74
C SER A 155 24.94 6.63 4.06
N THR A 156 25.68 7.04 3.03
CA THR A 156 26.78 7.99 3.13
C THR A 156 26.29 9.40 3.47
N LYS A 157 27.18 10.24 3.95
CA LYS A 157 26.86 11.60 4.39
C LYS A 157 26.21 12.44 3.30
N ASN A 158 26.73 12.39 2.05
CA ASN A 158 26.17 13.18 0.94
C ASN A 158 24.71 12.80 0.61
N ILE A 159 24.35 11.52 0.75
CA ILE A 159 22.95 11.07 0.58
C ILE A 159 22.08 11.62 1.69
N LEU A 160 22.54 11.54 2.96
CA LEU A 160 21.78 12.04 4.10
C LEU A 160 21.60 13.56 4.07
N ASP A 161 22.61 14.29 3.67
CA ASP A 161 22.56 15.75 3.55
C ASP A 161 21.53 16.16 2.47
N ALA A 162 21.55 15.49 1.31
CA ALA A 162 20.58 15.73 0.25
C ALA A 162 19.13 15.40 0.69
N ALA A 163 18.93 14.25 1.33
CA ALA A 163 17.63 13.84 1.84
C ALA A 163 17.12 14.77 2.93
N SER A 164 17.98 15.16 3.88
CA SER A 164 17.66 16.09 4.96
C SER A 164 17.30 17.48 4.43
N PHE A 165 18.01 17.96 3.42
CA PHE A 165 17.68 19.21 2.76
C PHE A 165 16.29 19.14 2.09
N LEU A 166 16.02 18.08 1.34
CA LEU A 166 14.72 17.90 0.68
C LEU A 166 13.57 17.90 1.69
N ILE A 167 13.68 17.08 2.73
CA ILE A 167 12.61 16.92 3.72
C ILE A 167 12.42 18.14 4.62
N SER A 168 13.43 19.00 4.76
CA SER A 168 13.35 20.22 5.57
C SER A 168 12.29 21.22 5.06
N HIS A 169 11.84 21.09 3.82
CA HIS A 169 10.76 21.90 3.26
C HIS A 169 9.38 21.52 3.81
N ASN A 170 9.23 20.34 4.40
CA ASN A 170 7.99 19.93 5.09
C ASN A 170 7.91 20.60 6.47
N LYS A 171 6.79 21.29 6.75
CA LYS A 171 6.61 22.04 8.01
C LYS A 171 6.07 21.21 9.16
N ASP A 172 5.21 20.23 8.85
CA ASP A 172 4.50 19.42 9.85
C ASP A 172 5.26 18.12 10.15
N ARG A 173 6.44 18.26 10.80
CA ARG A 173 7.29 17.11 11.15
C ARG A 173 7.78 17.23 12.60
N LEU A 174 8.05 16.08 13.23
CA LEU A 174 8.60 16.02 14.59
C LEU A 174 10.02 16.59 14.67
N GLY A 175 10.70 16.69 13.55
CA GLY A 175 12.07 17.18 13.43
C GLY A 175 13.08 16.22 14.04
N LYS A 176 13.95 15.67 13.20
CA LYS A 176 15.12 14.89 13.58
C LYS A 176 16.27 15.31 12.68
N LYS A 177 17.49 15.09 13.13
CA LYS A 177 18.70 15.34 12.36
C LYS A 177 19.48 14.04 12.20
N LEU A 178 19.30 13.41 11.05
CA LEU A 178 20.05 12.21 10.74
C LEU A 178 21.55 12.53 10.57
N TRP A 179 22.38 11.69 11.15
CA TRP A 179 23.83 11.78 11.03
C TRP A 179 24.44 10.38 10.86
N THR A 180 25.67 10.31 10.34
CA THR A 180 26.41 9.05 10.16
C THR A 180 27.88 9.26 10.45
N ASP A 181 28.50 8.21 11.00
CA ASP A 181 29.97 8.11 11.12
C ASP A 181 30.61 7.52 9.86
N GLY A 182 29.79 7.12 8.87
CA GLY A 182 30.24 6.57 7.61
C GLY A 182 30.91 7.61 6.70
N ASP A 183 31.47 7.12 5.61
CA ASP A 183 32.17 7.94 4.61
C ASP A 183 31.27 9.01 4.00
N LYS A 184 31.93 10.06 3.48
CA LYS A 184 31.24 11.14 2.78
C LYS A 184 30.49 10.63 1.54
N GLY A 185 31.08 9.65 0.84
CA GLY A 185 30.54 9.04 -0.37
C GLY A 185 30.55 9.97 -1.58
N ASP A 186 30.00 9.48 -2.69
CA ASP A 186 29.85 10.25 -3.92
C ASP A 186 28.74 11.29 -3.79
N LEU A 187 28.84 12.36 -4.59
CA LEU A 187 27.78 13.35 -4.70
C LEU A 187 26.54 12.77 -5.41
N VAL A 188 25.37 13.17 -4.95
CA VAL A 188 24.10 12.90 -5.66
C VAL A 188 24.13 13.62 -7.01
N LYS A 189 23.89 12.88 -8.10
CA LYS A 189 23.87 13.43 -9.47
C LYS A 189 22.42 13.63 -9.91
N LEU A 190 22.14 14.78 -10.50
CA LEU A 190 20.86 15.08 -11.13
C LEU A 190 21.06 15.15 -12.65
N ASN A 191 20.41 14.27 -13.37
CA ASN A 191 20.46 14.22 -14.83
C ASN A 191 19.06 14.45 -15.39
N CYS A 192 18.98 15.20 -16.50
CA CYS A 192 17.73 15.43 -17.23
C CYS A 192 17.87 14.88 -18.66
N TYR A 193 16.86 14.16 -19.11
CA TYR A 193 16.83 13.53 -20.43
C TYR A 193 15.61 14.00 -21.23
N LYS A 194 15.69 13.97 -22.55
CA LYS A 194 14.61 14.43 -23.45
C LYS A 194 13.40 13.50 -23.44
N ASN A 195 13.62 12.21 -23.20
CA ASN A 195 12.58 11.18 -23.20
C ASN A 195 13.07 9.93 -22.46
N GLY A 196 12.14 9.02 -22.15
CA GLY A 196 12.44 7.78 -21.43
C GLY A 196 13.41 6.84 -22.15
N LYS A 197 13.48 6.86 -23.47
CA LYS A 197 14.45 6.04 -24.23
C LYS A 197 15.88 6.51 -24.03
N GLU A 198 16.08 7.82 -24.03
CA GLU A 198 17.37 8.41 -23.74
C GLU A 198 17.77 8.16 -22.30
N GLU A 199 16.84 8.35 -21.34
CA GLU A 199 17.04 8.02 -19.93
C GLU A 199 17.47 6.55 -19.76
N ALA A 200 16.73 5.61 -20.32
CA ALA A 200 17.05 4.19 -20.23
C ALA A 200 18.42 3.85 -20.84
N ARG A 201 18.81 4.51 -21.95
CA ARG A 201 20.13 4.32 -22.55
C ARG A 201 21.24 4.78 -21.60
N GLU A 202 21.12 5.98 -21.07
CA GLU A 202 22.17 6.55 -20.18
C GLU A 202 22.26 5.80 -18.86
N ILE A 203 21.14 5.36 -18.27
CA ILE A 203 21.16 4.50 -17.08
C ILE A 203 21.83 3.15 -17.39
N CYS A 204 21.59 2.55 -18.57
CA CYS A 204 22.31 1.35 -18.97
C CYS A 204 23.81 1.58 -19.10
N ASN A 205 24.26 2.70 -19.66
CA ASN A 205 25.67 3.05 -19.72
C ASN A 205 26.29 3.12 -18.31
N ILE A 206 25.60 3.72 -17.34
CA ILE A 206 26.04 3.79 -15.94
C ILE A 206 26.14 2.37 -15.33
N ILE A 207 25.19 1.50 -15.62
CA ILE A 207 25.21 0.09 -15.15
C ILE A 207 26.39 -0.65 -15.75
N GLU A 208 26.64 -0.52 -17.05
CA GLU A 208 27.79 -1.18 -17.71
C GLU A 208 29.13 -0.68 -17.14
N GLU A 209 29.26 0.62 -16.88
CA GLU A 209 30.45 1.18 -16.21
C GLU A 209 30.61 0.63 -14.78
N SER A 210 29.52 0.48 -14.06
CA SER A 210 29.53 -0.05 -12.71
C SER A 210 29.93 -1.53 -12.69
N ILE A 211 29.46 -2.33 -13.67
CA ILE A 211 29.89 -3.73 -13.85
C ILE A 211 31.39 -3.80 -14.14
N LYS A 212 31.93 -2.92 -14.98
CA LYS A 212 33.37 -2.84 -15.25
C LYS A 212 34.18 -2.54 -13.98
N LYS A 213 33.59 -1.78 -13.04
CA LYS A 213 34.14 -1.53 -11.70
C LYS A 213 33.89 -2.67 -10.72
N LYS A 214 33.39 -3.81 -11.17
CA LYS A 214 33.09 -5.02 -10.37
C LYS A 214 31.98 -4.82 -9.32
N ILE A 215 31.08 -3.85 -9.51
CA ILE A 215 29.89 -3.69 -8.68
C ILE A 215 28.87 -4.73 -9.15
N SER A 216 28.32 -5.50 -8.22
CA SER A 216 27.33 -6.54 -8.52
C SER A 216 25.99 -5.92 -8.97
N LEU A 217 25.31 -6.55 -9.94
CA LEU A 217 23.95 -6.16 -10.32
C LEU A 217 22.97 -6.26 -9.14
N ASN A 218 23.21 -7.14 -8.16
CA ASN A 218 22.38 -7.24 -6.97
C ASN A 218 22.48 -6.01 -6.04
N ASP A 219 23.52 -5.19 -6.20
CA ASP A 219 23.75 -3.98 -5.42
C ASP A 219 23.23 -2.71 -6.15
N MET A 220 22.56 -2.90 -7.28
CA MET A 220 22.00 -1.81 -8.09
C MET A 220 20.47 -1.87 -8.10
N ALA A 221 19.83 -0.71 -7.98
CA ALA A 221 18.37 -0.60 -8.08
C ALA A 221 17.95 0.64 -8.87
N ILE A 222 16.91 0.51 -9.67
CA ILE A 222 16.23 1.64 -10.33
C ILE A 222 14.86 1.81 -9.69
N LEU A 223 14.63 2.96 -9.08
CA LEU A 223 13.35 3.30 -8.47
C LEU A 223 12.50 4.08 -9.47
N VAL A 224 11.28 3.62 -9.71
CA VAL A 224 10.33 4.28 -10.62
C VAL A 224 9.07 4.67 -9.87
N ARG A 225 8.45 5.78 -10.25
CA ARG A 225 7.20 6.24 -9.63
C ARG A 225 6.01 5.37 -10.03
N ALA A 226 6.03 4.82 -11.23
CA ALA A 226 4.95 3.98 -11.75
C ALA A 226 5.50 2.88 -12.66
N ILE A 227 4.85 1.71 -12.63
CA ILE A 227 5.33 0.50 -13.34
C ILE A 227 5.46 0.72 -14.85
N TYR A 228 4.58 1.51 -15.47
CA TYR A 228 4.68 1.75 -16.92
C TYR A 228 6.03 2.38 -17.34
N GLN A 229 6.74 3.02 -16.41
CA GLN A 229 8.06 3.60 -16.66
C GLN A 229 9.14 2.52 -16.82
N THR A 230 8.91 1.28 -16.34
CA THR A 230 9.90 0.20 -16.46
C THR A 230 10.09 -0.27 -17.90
N ARG A 231 9.11 -0.06 -18.77
CA ARG A 231 9.10 -0.60 -20.13
C ARG A 231 10.34 -0.23 -20.94
N GLU A 232 10.76 1.03 -20.92
CA GLU A 232 11.92 1.50 -21.68
C GLU A 232 13.22 0.88 -21.15
N PHE A 233 13.31 0.67 -19.83
CA PHE A 233 14.43 -0.03 -19.20
C PHE A 233 14.44 -1.52 -19.58
N GLU A 234 13.29 -2.19 -19.51
CA GLU A 234 13.15 -3.61 -19.87
C GLU A 234 13.56 -3.87 -21.32
N GLU A 235 13.04 -3.05 -22.27
CA GLU A 235 13.39 -3.15 -23.69
C GLU A 235 14.90 -2.98 -23.91
N ARG A 236 15.53 -2.09 -23.14
CA ARG A 236 16.98 -1.86 -23.25
C ARG A 236 17.78 -3.00 -22.63
N PHE A 237 17.42 -3.48 -21.43
CA PHE A 237 18.10 -4.58 -20.75
C PHE A 237 18.08 -5.88 -21.58
N LEU A 238 16.95 -6.19 -22.22
CA LEU A 238 16.86 -7.32 -23.14
C LEU A 238 17.82 -7.20 -24.30
N LYS A 239 18.01 -6.00 -24.86
CA LYS A 239 18.93 -5.78 -25.99
C LYS A 239 20.40 -5.94 -25.61
N ILE A 240 20.77 -5.55 -24.39
CA ILE A 240 22.17 -5.59 -23.93
C ILE A 240 22.48 -6.81 -23.06
N GLY A 241 21.48 -7.70 -22.81
CA GLY A 241 21.68 -8.93 -22.04
C GLY A 241 21.90 -8.71 -20.54
N VAL A 242 21.42 -7.60 -19.96
CA VAL A 242 21.49 -7.37 -18.52
C VAL A 242 20.34 -8.07 -17.80
N ASN A 243 20.66 -8.91 -16.81
CA ASN A 243 19.67 -9.55 -15.98
C ASN A 243 19.04 -8.55 -15.01
N TYR A 244 17.72 -8.57 -14.91
CA TYR A 244 16.96 -7.67 -14.02
C TYR A 244 15.76 -8.38 -13.41
N ARG A 245 15.21 -7.79 -12.35
CA ARG A 245 13.98 -8.22 -11.70
C ARG A 245 13.09 -7.02 -11.42
N ILE A 246 11.81 -7.08 -11.82
CA ILE A 246 10.81 -6.07 -11.48
C ILE A 246 10.14 -6.45 -10.16
N ILE A 247 10.19 -5.54 -9.18
CA ILE A 247 9.53 -5.69 -7.90
C ILE A 247 8.26 -4.83 -7.92
N GLY A 248 7.12 -5.42 -7.54
CA GLY A 248 5.82 -4.72 -7.52
C GLY A 248 5.10 -4.66 -8.88
N GLY A 249 5.61 -5.33 -9.91
CA GLY A 249 4.92 -5.51 -11.19
C GLY A 249 3.68 -6.41 -11.05
N ILE A 250 2.82 -6.41 -12.08
CA ILE A 250 1.66 -7.31 -12.16
C ILE A 250 2.19 -8.74 -12.11
N LYS A 251 1.81 -9.47 -11.07
CA LYS A 251 2.20 -10.87 -10.93
C LYS A 251 1.62 -11.68 -12.10
N PHE A 252 2.34 -12.73 -12.51
CA PHE A 252 1.92 -13.60 -13.63
C PHE A 252 0.44 -14.00 -13.54
N TYR A 253 -0.01 -14.43 -12.37
CA TYR A 253 -1.40 -14.85 -12.12
C TYR A 253 -2.42 -13.69 -12.09
N GLU A 254 -1.98 -12.44 -12.14
CA GLU A 254 -2.85 -11.27 -12.18
C GLU A 254 -3.12 -10.77 -13.60
N ARG A 255 -2.39 -11.29 -14.58
CA ARG A 255 -2.60 -10.98 -16.01
C ARG A 255 -3.97 -11.47 -16.46
N ALA A 256 -4.63 -10.68 -17.32
CA ALA A 256 -6.01 -10.96 -17.74
C ALA A 256 -6.12 -12.35 -18.42
N GLU A 257 -5.22 -12.63 -19.33
CA GLU A 257 -5.17 -13.89 -20.07
C GLU A 257 -4.91 -15.11 -19.17
N VAL A 258 -4.10 -14.95 -18.12
CA VAL A 258 -3.84 -16.00 -17.14
C VAL A 258 -5.06 -16.24 -16.25
N LYS A 259 -5.71 -15.17 -15.81
CA LYS A 259 -6.96 -15.25 -15.05
C LYS A 259 -8.06 -15.95 -15.86
N ASP A 260 -8.15 -15.66 -17.15
CA ASP A 260 -9.12 -16.29 -18.04
C ASP A 260 -8.85 -17.79 -18.14
N ALA A 261 -7.60 -18.21 -18.38
CA ALA A 261 -7.20 -19.62 -18.40
C ALA A 261 -7.49 -20.32 -17.06
N ILE A 262 -7.18 -19.67 -15.93
CA ILE A 262 -7.47 -20.21 -14.60
C ILE A 262 -8.99 -20.38 -14.39
N CYS A 263 -9.82 -19.44 -14.85
CA CYS A 263 -11.26 -19.56 -14.73
C CYS A 263 -11.81 -20.75 -15.52
N TYR A 264 -11.25 -21.10 -16.69
CA TYR A 264 -11.59 -22.34 -17.39
C TYR A 264 -11.27 -23.57 -16.54
N LEU A 265 -10.10 -23.63 -15.93
CA LEU A 265 -9.70 -24.75 -15.07
C LEU A 265 -10.59 -24.82 -13.80
N ARG A 266 -10.97 -23.68 -13.24
CA ARG A 266 -11.85 -23.62 -12.06
C ARG A 266 -13.22 -24.21 -12.37
N ILE A 267 -13.84 -23.90 -13.51
CA ILE A 267 -15.14 -24.45 -13.90
C ILE A 267 -15.06 -25.95 -14.14
N ILE A 268 -13.96 -26.46 -14.71
CA ILE A 268 -13.76 -27.90 -14.88
C ILE A 268 -13.73 -28.59 -13.53
N ASN A 269 -13.05 -28.00 -12.56
CA ASN A 269 -12.92 -28.56 -11.21
C ASN A 269 -14.20 -28.35 -10.36
N GLN A 270 -14.87 -27.21 -10.51
CA GLN A 270 -16.04 -26.82 -9.75
C GLN A 270 -17.13 -26.26 -10.64
N LYS A 271 -18.12 -27.07 -10.97
CA LYS A 271 -19.18 -26.74 -11.94
C LYS A 271 -20.09 -25.58 -11.55
N PHE A 272 -20.14 -25.21 -10.28
CA PHE A 272 -21.01 -24.15 -9.73
C PHE A 272 -20.24 -22.86 -9.40
N ASP A 273 -19.07 -22.64 -10.04
CA ASP A 273 -18.30 -21.40 -9.88
C ASP A 273 -18.83 -20.29 -10.81
N ASP A 274 -19.88 -19.62 -10.39
CA ASP A 274 -20.56 -18.57 -11.17
C ASP A 274 -19.62 -17.43 -11.55
N LEU A 275 -18.67 -17.05 -10.67
CA LEU A 275 -17.71 -15.97 -10.95
C LEU A 275 -16.74 -16.35 -12.06
N ALA A 276 -16.25 -17.58 -12.05
CA ALA A 276 -15.40 -18.07 -13.11
C ALA A 276 -16.18 -18.17 -14.41
N PHE A 277 -17.43 -18.62 -14.35
CA PHE A 277 -18.33 -18.72 -15.50
C PHE A 277 -18.63 -17.36 -16.11
N GLU A 278 -19.07 -16.37 -15.33
CA GLU A 278 -19.30 -14.98 -15.79
C GLU A 278 -18.10 -14.40 -16.51
N ARG A 279 -16.89 -14.68 -15.99
CA ARG A 279 -15.66 -14.18 -16.60
C ARG A 279 -15.39 -14.75 -17.97
N ILE A 280 -15.61 -16.06 -18.18
CA ILE A 280 -15.19 -16.75 -19.40
C ILE A 280 -16.29 -16.96 -20.42
N ILE A 281 -17.56 -16.75 -20.05
CA ILE A 281 -18.70 -17.05 -20.94
C ILE A 281 -18.58 -16.35 -22.31
N ASN A 282 -18.00 -15.15 -22.31
CA ASN A 282 -17.78 -14.36 -23.53
C ASN A 282 -16.29 -14.15 -23.86
N THR A 283 -15.41 -14.97 -23.29
CA THR A 283 -13.96 -14.98 -23.56
C THR A 283 -13.53 -16.39 -23.99
N PRO A 284 -13.27 -16.65 -25.30
CA PRO A 284 -13.40 -15.75 -26.45
C PRO A 284 -14.87 -15.35 -26.72
N ARG A 285 -15.07 -14.29 -27.51
CA ARG A 285 -16.42 -13.79 -27.81
C ARG A 285 -17.29 -14.89 -28.40
N ARG A 286 -18.47 -15.14 -27.77
CA ARG A 286 -19.46 -16.15 -28.16
C ARG A 286 -20.82 -15.55 -28.48
N GLY A 287 -20.93 -14.20 -28.53
CA GLY A 287 -22.17 -13.53 -28.90
C GLY A 287 -23.19 -13.39 -27.75
N PHE A 288 -22.80 -13.69 -26.52
CA PHE A 288 -23.62 -13.37 -25.34
C PHE A 288 -23.47 -11.87 -25.04
N GLY A 289 -24.56 -11.10 -25.20
CA GLY A 289 -24.59 -9.66 -25.07
C GLY A 289 -24.56 -9.16 -23.64
#